data_8941e7d23e9d532f03f91d6cbfa86dde
#
_entry.id   8941e7d23e9d532f03f91d6cbfa86dde
#
_cell.length_a   1.000
_cell.length_b   1.000
_cell.length_c   1.000
_cell.angle_alpha   90.00
_cell.angle_beta   90.00
_cell.angle_gamma   90.00
#
_symmetry.space_group_name_H-M   'P 1'
#
loop_
_entity.id
_entity.type
_entity.pdbx_description
1 polymer ?
#
loop_
_entity_poly.entity_id
_entity_poly.type
_entity_poly.pdbx_seq_one_letter_code
_entity_poly.pdbx_strand_id
1 'polypeptide(L)'
;MFAAASLKTAFTELGEQFKTDNPGASVEFSFAGSSDLVTQLTQGAAADVFASADTRNMDKAADAGLLDGAPVDFATNTLTIVVAPGNPKGIKSFRDLAQPGL
;
A
#
# COMPACT_ATOMS: atom_id res chain seq x y z
N MET A 1 7.34 -10.63 -4.48
CA MET A 1 6.19 -9.72 -4.50
C MET A 1 6.61 -8.37 -3.95
N PHE A 2 6.37 -7.30 -4.69
CA PHE A 2 6.57 -5.94 -4.22
C PHE A 2 5.26 -5.42 -3.65
N ALA A 3 5.26 -4.99 -2.41
CA ALA A 3 4.04 -4.54 -1.73
C ALA A 3 4.28 -3.28 -0.90
N ALA A 4 3.31 -2.40 -0.87
CA ALA A 4 3.36 -1.19 -0.08
C ALA A 4 3.65 -1.48 1.40
N ALA A 5 4.45 -0.63 2.04
CA ALA A 5 4.87 -0.80 3.44
C ALA A 5 3.68 -0.95 4.40
N SER A 6 2.56 -0.28 4.13
CA SER A 6 1.34 -0.39 4.93
C SER A 6 0.70 -1.78 4.90
N LEU A 7 1.05 -2.62 3.93
CA LEU A 7 0.54 -3.98 3.78
C LEU A 7 1.38 -5.02 4.50
N LYS A 8 2.51 -4.65 5.08
CA LYS A 8 3.51 -5.58 5.61
C LYS A 8 2.92 -6.60 6.59
N THR A 9 2.21 -6.15 7.60
CA THR A 9 1.66 -7.04 8.62
C THR A 9 0.65 -8.01 8.03
N ALA A 10 -0.33 -7.51 7.29
CA ALA A 10 -1.39 -8.34 6.69
C ALA A 10 -0.82 -9.31 5.65
N PHE A 11 0.07 -8.83 4.77
CA PHE A 11 0.62 -9.67 3.70
C PHE A 11 1.61 -10.71 4.21
N THR A 12 2.35 -10.41 5.27
CA THR A 12 3.20 -11.41 5.91
C THR A 12 2.38 -12.58 6.45
N GLU A 13 1.27 -12.31 7.12
CA GLU A 13 0.34 -13.34 7.59
C GLU A 13 -0.28 -14.12 6.44
N LEU A 14 -0.74 -13.42 5.40
CA LEU A 14 -1.30 -14.06 4.21
C LEU A 14 -0.28 -14.94 3.48
N GLY A 15 0.98 -14.51 3.42
CA GLY A 15 2.05 -15.29 2.83
C GLY A 15 2.32 -16.60 3.58
N GLU A 16 2.31 -16.56 4.90
CA GLU A 16 2.43 -17.77 5.73
C GLU A 16 1.23 -18.72 5.53
N GLN A 17 0.02 -18.17 5.47
CA GLN A 17 -1.19 -18.95 5.20
C GLN A 17 -1.14 -19.59 3.80
N PHE A 18 -0.70 -18.84 2.81
CA PHE A 18 -0.54 -19.33 1.44
C PHE A 18 0.44 -20.49 1.38
N LYS A 19 1.56 -20.40 2.09
CA LYS A 19 2.56 -21.45 2.18
C LYS A 19 2.00 -22.72 2.84
N THR A 20 1.17 -22.56 3.86
CA THR A 20 0.49 -23.68 4.54
C THR A 20 -0.51 -24.36 3.61
N ASP A 21 -1.31 -23.58 2.88
CA ASP A 21 -2.35 -24.07 1.98
C ASP A 21 -1.77 -24.66 0.67
N ASN A 22 -0.56 -24.27 0.30
CA ASN A 22 0.13 -24.69 -0.92
C ASN A 22 1.54 -25.19 -0.58
N PRO A 23 1.68 -26.43 -0.07
CA PRO A 23 2.98 -27.00 0.29
C PRO A 23 3.98 -26.93 -0.87
N GLY A 24 5.17 -26.45 -0.59
CA GLY A 24 6.22 -26.25 -1.59
C GLY A 24 6.20 -24.87 -2.27
N ALA A 25 5.15 -24.07 -2.07
CA ALA A 25 5.13 -22.67 -2.51
C ALA A 25 5.74 -21.75 -1.47
N SER A 26 6.32 -20.63 -1.92
CA SER A 26 6.79 -19.56 -1.06
C SER A 26 6.51 -18.21 -1.70
N VAL A 27 6.35 -17.18 -0.87
CA VAL A 27 6.23 -15.79 -1.31
C VAL A 27 7.32 -14.99 -0.63
N GLU A 28 8.18 -14.38 -1.42
CA GLU A 28 9.17 -13.43 -0.94
C GLU A 28 8.65 -12.02 -1.14
N PHE A 29 8.69 -11.21 -0.09
CA PHE A 29 8.21 -9.85 -0.12
C PHE A 29 9.35 -8.84 -0.11
N SER A 30 9.12 -7.74 -0.83
CA SER A 30 9.89 -6.51 -0.69
C SER A 30 8.91 -5.40 -0.36
N PHE A 31 8.96 -4.90 0.87
CA PHE A 31 8.08 -3.85 1.37
C PHE A 31 8.77 -2.50 1.39
N ALA A 32 8.14 -1.51 0.80
CA ALA A 32 8.59 -0.13 0.80
C ALA A 32 7.42 0.79 0.43
N GLY A 33 7.64 2.10 0.38
CA GLY A 33 6.67 3.02 -0.19
C GLY A 33 6.35 2.67 -1.64
N SER A 34 5.10 2.81 -2.06
CA SER A 34 4.69 2.45 -3.43
C SER A 34 5.45 3.22 -4.49
N SER A 35 5.82 4.48 -4.22
CA SER A 35 6.64 5.30 -5.14
C SER A 35 8.05 4.75 -5.30
N ASP A 36 8.66 4.27 -4.22
CA ASP A 36 9.99 3.65 -4.29
C ASP A 36 9.95 2.34 -5.04
N LEU A 37 8.93 1.52 -4.79
CA LEU A 37 8.76 0.24 -5.46
C LEU A 37 8.55 0.39 -6.97
N VAL A 38 7.70 1.31 -7.40
CA VAL A 38 7.48 1.54 -8.84
C VAL A 38 8.73 2.11 -9.51
N THR A 39 9.51 2.93 -8.82
CA THR A 39 10.79 3.40 -9.32
C THR A 39 11.75 2.22 -9.56
N GLN A 40 11.85 1.30 -8.61
CA GLN A 40 12.68 0.09 -8.76
C GLN A 40 12.20 -0.76 -9.95
N LEU A 41 10.88 -0.94 -10.09
CA LEU A 41 10.30 -1.69 -11.21
C LEU A 41 10.61 -1.05 -12.56
N THR A 42 10.51 0.27 -12.68
CA THR A 42 10.84 1.00 -13.91
C THR A 42 12.32 0.97 -14.23
N GLN A 43 13.17 0.73 -13.23
CA GLN A 43 14.61 0.55 -13.39
C GLN A 43 15.03 -0.92 -13.65
N GLY A 44 14.07 -1.81 -13.80
CA GLY A 44 14.33 -3.19 -14.18
C GLY A 44 14.31 -4.21 -13.05
N ALA A 45 13.90 -3.83 -11.83
CA ALA A 45 13.73 -4.81 -10.76
C ALA A 45 12.66 -5.84 -11.14
N ALA A 46 12.91 -7.11 -10.82
CA ALA A 46 11.97 -8.19 -11.08
C ALA A 46 10.98 -8.39 -9.94
N ALA A 47 9.70 -8.43 -10.27
CA ALA A 47 8.63 -8.83 -9.35
C ALA A 47 7.52 -9.48 -10.14
N ASP A 48 6.91 -10.51 -9.55
CA ASP A 48 5.77 -11.19 -10.17
C ASP A 48 4.46 -10.47 -9.88
N VAL A 49 4.36 -9.81 -8.73
CA VAL A 49 3.18 -9.07 -8.29
C VAL A 49 3.61 -7.75 -7.66
N PHE A 50 2.90 -6.69 -8.00
CA PHE A 50 3.03 -5.36 -7.39
C PHE A 50 1.70 -4.96 -6.74
N ALA A 51 1.71 -4.79 -5.42
CA ALA A 51 0.58 -4.30 -4.64
C ALA A 51 0.85 -2.87 -4.15
N SER A 52 0.33 -1.91 -4.90
CA SER A 52 0.45 -0.48 -4.59
C SER A 52 -0.62 -0.04 -3.59
N ALA A 53 -0.27 0.90 -2.71
CA ALA A 53 -1.23 1.52 -1.79
C ALA A 53 -2.12 2.57 -2.47
N ASP A 54 -1.79 2.99 -3.69
CA ASP A 54 -2.56 3.97 -4.44
C ASP A 54 -2.58 3.65 -5.94
N THR A 55 -3.58 4.20 -6.63
CA THR A 55 -3.72 4.05 -8.09
C THR A 55 -2.67 4.84 -8.84
N ARG A 56 -2.23 5.96 -8.32
CA ARG A 56 -1.25 6.84 -8.97
C ARG A 56 0.09 6.12 -9.26
N ASN A 57 0.59 5.36 -8.29
CA ASN A 57 1.81 4.59 -8.50
C ASN A 57 1.58 3.34 -9.35
N MET A 58 0.41 2.74 -9.27
CA MET A 58 0.03 1.66 -10.19
C MET A 58 -0.05 2.17 -11.64
N ASP A 59 -0.58 3.36 -11.86
CA ASP A 59 -0.64 3.97 -13.19
C ASP A 59 0.77 4.19 -13.78
N LYS A 60 1.74 4.55 -12.97
CA LYS A 60 3.14 4.64 -13.42
C LYS A 60 3.68 3.31 -13.93
N ALA A 61 3.35 2.21 -13.27
CA ALA A 61 3.73 0.89 -13.72
C ALA A 61 3.03 0.51 -15.03
N ALA A 62 1.75 0.85 -15.15
CA ALA A 62 0.97 0.64 -16.36
C ALA A 62 1.53 1.45 -17.54
N ASP A 63 1.83 2.72 -17.33
CA ASP A 63 2.39 3.62 -18.35
C ASP A 63 3.79 3.17 -18.81
N ALA A 64 4.54 2.52 -17.95
CA ALA A 64 5.82 1.92 -18.26
C ALA A 64 5.71 0.55 -18.98
N GLY A 65 4.50 0.06 -19.21
CA GLY A 65 4.27 -1.22 -19.89
C GLY A 65 4.63 -2.45 -19.06
N LEU A 66 4.61 -2.35 -17.74
CA LEU A 66 5.06 -3.42 -16.83
C LEU A 66 3.97 -4.39 -16.41
N LEU A 67 2.70 -4.10 -16.71
CA LEU A 67 1.58 -4.92 -16.27
C LEU A 67 1.21 -6.00 -17.31
N ASP A 68 0.87 -7.17 -16.81
CA ASP A 68 0.19 -8.21 -17.58
C ASP A 68 -1.32 -8.09 -17.34
N GLY A 69 -2.00 -7.41 -18.26
CA GLY A 69 -3.41 -7.11 -18.13
C GLY A 69 -3.70 -5.81 -17.36
N ALA A 70 -4.94 -5.63 -16.95
CA ALA A 70 -5.38 -4.43 -16.24
C ALA A 70 -5.11 -4.54 -14.73
N PRO A 71 -4.76 -3.43 -14.06
CA PRO A 71 -4.68 -3.42 -12.60
C PRO A 71 -6.07 -3.66 -11.97
N VAL A 72 -6.08 -4.26 -10.80
CA VAL A 72 -7.31 -4.60 -10.07
C VAL A 72 -7.25 -4.00 -8.67
N ASP A 73 -8.31 -3.30 -8.29
CA ASP A 73 -8.47 -2.83 -6.92
C ASP A 73 -8.88 -4.01 -6.03
N PHE A 74 -8.08 -4.29 -5.00
CA PHE A 74 -8.35 -5.42 -4.09
C PHE A 74 -8.80 -4.98 -2.70
N ALA A 75 -8.62 -3.69 -2.35
CA ALA A 75 -9.01 -3.13 -1.06
C ALA A 75 -9.24 -1.63 -1.19
N THR A 76 -9.98 -1.07 -0.26
CA THR A 76 -10.20 0.36 -0.13
C THR A 76 -9.65 0.87 1.20
N ASN A 77 -9.39 2.16 1.28
CA ASN A 77 -8.94 2.79 2.50
C ASN A 77 -9.65 4.13 2.69
N THR A 78 -9.81 4.54 3.93
CA THR A 78 -10.36 5.84 4.30
C THR A 78 -9.47 6.51 5.33
N LEU A 79 -9.44 7.83 5.31
CA LEU A 79 -8.78 8.63 6.33
C LEU A 79 -9.77 8.99 7.42
N THR A 80 -9.31 9.04 8.67
CA THR A 80 -10.08 9.55 9.79
C THR A 80 -9.23 10.51 10.62
N ILE A 81 -9.87 11.43 11.27
CA ILE A 81 -9.21 12.36 12.19
C ILE A 81 -9.23 11.76 13.58
N VAL A 82 -8.05 11.58 14.18
CA VAL A 82 -7.90 11.11 15.54
C VAL A 82 -7.60 12.31 16.44
N VAL A 83 -8.31 12.41 17.53
CA VAL A 83 -8.15 13.48 18.50
C VAL A 83 -7.94 12.91 19.90
N ALA A 84 -7.41 13.72 20.82
CA ALA A 84 -7.30 13.34 22.24
C ALA A 84 -8.69 13.07 22.84
N PRO A 85 -8.78 12.21 23.87
CA PRO A 85 -10.05 11.94 24.53
C PRO A 85 -10.79 13.22 24.93
N GLY A 86 -12.09 13.27 24.64
CA GLY A 86 -12.93 14.45 24.87
C GLY A 86 -12.78 15.55 23.82
N ASN A 87 -11.92 15.38 22.82
CA ASN A 87 -11.71 16.35 21.74
C ASN A 87 -11.51 17.78 22.27
N PRO A 88 -10.48 18.04 23.09
CA PRO A 88 -10.32 19.33 23.79
C PRO A 88 -10.13 20.53 22.85
N LYS A 89 -9.71 20.28 21.61
CA LYS A 89 -9.51 21.34 20.59
C LYS A 89 -10.71 21.53 19.67
N GLY A 90 -11.79 20.78 19.87
CA GLY A 90 -13.03 20.91 19.11
C GLY A 90 -12.90 20.61 17.62
N ILE A 91 -12.03 19.68 17.24
CA ILE A 91 -11.79 19.30 15.83
C ILE A 91 -12.98 18.47 15.34
N LYS A 92 -13.64 18.94 14.29
CA LYS A 92 -14.80 18.26 13.68
C LYS A 92 -14.65 18.04 12.17
N SER A 93 -13.69 18.70 11.56
CA SER A 93 -13.45 18.62 10.12
C SER A 93 -11.97 18.82 9.80
N PHE A 94 -11.57 18.49 8.56
CA PHE A 94 -10.20 18.78 8.09
C PHE A 94 -9.85 20.25 8.15
N ARG A 95 -10.83 21.15 7.96
CA ARG A 95 -10.61 22.59 8.04
C ARG A 95 -10.15 23.00 9.45
N ASP A 96 -10.65 22.34 10.47
CA ASP A 96 -10.29 22.65 11.86
C ASP A 96 -8.82 22.33 12.17
N LEU A 97 -8.17 21.46 11.37
CA LEU A 97 -6.74 21.16 11.50
C LEU A 97 -5.84 22.35 11.14
N ALA A 98 -6.38 23.38 10.48
CA ALA A 98 -5.65 24.60 10.14
C ALA A 98 -5.76 25.68 11.23
N GLN A 99 -6.31 25.36 12.40
CA GLN A 99 -6.41 26.31 13.51
C GLN A 99 -5.04 26.76 14.01
N PRO A 100 -4.86 28.05 14.33
CA PRO A 100 -3.63 28.51 14.97
C PRO A 100 -3.35 27.79 16.29
N GLY A 101 -2.11 27.40 16.51
CA GLY A 101 -1.69 26.75 17.76
C GLY A 101 -2.08 25.28 17.92
N LEU A 102 -2.49 24.66 16.81
CA LEU A 102 -2.80 23.24 16.82
C LEU A 102 -1.52 22.39 16.86
#